data_a0b7891bf5d4a975ae7b9f50af5229d9
#
_entry.id   a0b7891bf5d4a975ae7b9f50af5229d9
#
_cell.length_a   1.000
_cell.length_b   1.000
_cell.length_c   1.000
_cell.angle_alpha   90.00
_cell.angle_beta   90.00
_cell.angle_gamma   90.00
#
_symmetry.space_group_name_H-M   'P 1'
#
loop_
_entity.id
_entity.type
_entity.pdbx_description
1 polymer ?
#
loop_
_entity_poly.entity_id
_entity_poly.type
_entity_poly.pdbx_seq_one_letter_code
_entity_poly.pdbx_strand_id
1 'polypeptide(L)'
;GGIRFYVAKSHLKPTDSWRKFGPPSATIRWCCSVHKTTPQLLLIKDLVGKHAVTEMAFVGVRGDESLRRSGYDYVSYGTKHKGQYSCNPILAWNSAEVYLYIYANGLHLNDAYKRGNTRAGCLVCPMST
;
A
#
# COMPACT_ATOMS: atom_id res chain seq x y z
N GLY A 1 -19.47 -14.61 9.94
CA GLY A 1 -19.31 -14.09 8.59
C GLY A 1 -17.84 -13.78 8.31
N GLY A 2 -17.26 -14.44 7.32
CA GLY A 2 -15.86 -14.22 6.96
C GLY A 2 -15.63 -12.89 6.28
N ILE A 3 -14.44 -12.32 6.43
CA ILE A 3 -13.99 -11.14 5.67
C ILE A 3 -13.77 -11.56 4.22
N ARG A 4 -14.37 -10.84 3.27
CA ARG A 4 -14.15 -11.08 1.85
C ARG A 4 -12.74 -10.63 1.45
N PHE A 5 -12.04 -11.48 0.74
CA PHE A 5 -10.70 -11.22 0.24
C PHE A 5 -10.70 -11.15 -1.29
N TYR A 6 -10.07 -10.11 -1.84
CA TYR A 6 -9.95 -9.91 -3.27
C TYR A 6 -8.51 -9.55 -3.65
N VAL A 7 -8.10 -9.91 -4.85
CA VAL A 7 -6.76 -9.62 -5.36
C VAL A 7 -6.87 -8.69 -6.56
N ALA A 8 -6.43 -7.44 -6.39
CA ALA A 8 -6.33 -6.47 -7.47
C ALA A 8 -5.04 -6.72 -8.26
N LYS A 9 -5.15 -7.00 -9.55
CA LYS A 9 -4.02 -7.26 -10.45
C LYS A 9 -4.00 -6.27 -11.60
N SER A 10 -2.81 -5.78 -11.95
CA SER A 10 -2.61 -4.98 -13.17
C SER A 10 -2.80 -5.86 -14.41
N HIS A 11 -3.36 -5.28 -15.47
CA HIS A 11 -3.42 -5.93 -16.78
C HIS A 11 -2.04 -6.00 -17.45
N LEU A 12 -1.13 -5.10 -17.08
CA LEU A 12 0.23 -5.07 -17.60
C LEU A 12 1.17 -5.90 -16.74
N LYS A 13 2.02 -6.69 -17.37
CA LYS A 13 3.14 -7.32 -16.68
C LYS A 13 4.19 -6.25 -16.33
N PRO A 14 4.91 -6.37 -15.21
CA PRO A 14 5.95 -5.41 -14.82
C PRO A 14 7.00 -5.18 -15.92
N THR A 15 7.47 -6.25 -16.57
CA THR A 15 8.44 -6.20 -17.67
C THR A 15 7.96 -5.40 -18.88
N ASP A 16 6.68 -5.54 -19.25
CA ASP A 16 6.11 -4.85 -20.41
C ASP A 16 5.90 -3.37 -20.10
N SER A 17 5.48 -3.06 -18.88
CA SER A 17 5.36 -1.67 -18.43
C SER A 17 6.74 -0.97 -18.35
N TRP A 18 7.80 -1.68 -17.96
CA TRP A 18 9.15 -1.15 -17.97
C TRP A 18 9.67 -0.86 -19.38
N ARG A 19 9.38 -1.74 -20.33
CA ARG A 19 9.71 -1.49 -21.76
C ARG A 19 8.99 -0.27 -22.28
N LYS A 20 7.73 -0.05 -21.83
CA LYS A 20 6.89 1.06 -22.30
C LYS A 20 7.23 2.40 -21.64
N PHE A 21 7.48 2.43 -20.33
CA PHE A 21 7.62 3.65 -19.52
C PHE A 21 9.06 3.87 -19.02
N GLY A 22 9.98 2.94 -19.28
CA GLY A 22 11.31 2.94 -18.69
C GLY A 22 11.32 2.45 -17.24
N PRO A 23 12.50 2.26 -16.64
CA PRO A 23 12.62 1.86 -15.24
C PRO A 23 12.05 2.96 -14.31
N PRO A 24 11.34 2.59 -13.23
CA PRO A 24 10.87 3.57 -12.26
C PRO A 24 12.04 4.19 -11.49
N SER A 25 11.91 5.45 -11.11
CA SER A 25 12.88 6.17 -10.29
C SER A 25 12.27 6.71 -9.01
N ALA A 26 13.07 7.26 -8.11
CA ALA A 26 12.60 7.89 -6.89
C ALA A 26 11.63 9.06 -7.16
N THR A 27 11.85 9.78 -8.27
CA THR A 27 11.02 10.91 -8.68
C THR A 27 9.83 10.51 -9.57
N ILE A 28 10.01 9.49 -10.42
CA ILE A 28 8.97 9.04 -11.36
C ILE A 28 8.53 7.62 -11.01
N ARG A 29 7.50 7.52 -10.18
CA ARG A 29 6.96 6.26 -9.63
C ARG A 29 5.67 5.81 -10.31
N TRP A 30 5.65 5.84 -11.64
CA TRP A 30 4.49 5.37 -12.42
C TRP A 30 4.06 3.94 -12.05
N CYS A 31 5.00 3.10 -11.60
CA CYS A 31 4.73 1.71 -11.22
C CYS A 31 3.73 1.59 -10.05
N CYS A 32 3.73 2.53 -9.11
CA CYS A 32 2.75 2.53 -8.02
C CYS A 32 1.33 2.76 -8.54
N SER A 33 1.17 3.65 -9.52
CA SER A 33 -0.13 3.90 -10.15
C SER A 33 -0.59 2.70 -10.99
N VAL A 34 0.27 2.20 -11.87
CA VAL A 34 -0.04 1.13 -12.83
C VAL A 34 -0.28 -0.23 -12.13
N HIS A 35 0.50 -0.56 -11.12
CA HIS A 35 0.48 -1.92 -10.53
C HIS A 35 -0.18 -2.00 -9.15
N LYS A 36 -0.56 -0.87 -8.53
CA LYS A 36 -1.19 -0.85 -7.21
C LYS A 36 -2.48 -0.04 -7.19
N THR A 37 -2.39 1.28 -7.39
CA THR A 37 -3.55 2.18 -7.17
C THR A 37 -4.66 1.98 -8.22
N THR A 38 -4.30 1.95 -9.51
CA THR A 38 -5.29 1.78 -10.58
C THR A 38 -6.00 0.42 -10.53
N PRO A 39 -5.28 -0.72 -10.40
CA PRO A 39 -5.94 -2.01 -10.27
C PRO A 39 -6.87 -2.10 -9.06
N GLN A 40 -6.49 -1.52 -7.92
CA GLN A 40 -7.34 -1.47 -6.73
C GLN A 40 -8.62 -0.70 -6.99
N LEU A 41 -8.52 0.49 -7.57
CA LEU A 41 -9.68 1.33 -7.87
C LEU A 41 -10.64 0.66 -8.87
N LEU A 42 -10.09 0.02 -9.92
CA LEU A 42 -10.89 -0.70 -10.90
C LEU A 42 -11.64 -1.87 -10.28
N LEU A 43 -10.96 -2.66 -9.44
CA LEU A 43 -11.59 -3.76 -8.71
C LEU A 43 -12.72 -3.27 -7.80
N ILE A 44 -12.52 -2.18 -7.07
CA ILE A 44 -13.55 -1.62 -6.18
C ILE A 44 -14.76 -1.13 -7.00
N LYS A 45 -14.52 -0.45 -8.13
CA LYS A 45 -15.59 -0.02 -9.03
C LYS A 45 -16.42 -1.19 -9.57
N ASP A 46 -15.73 -2.27 -9.94
CA ASP A 46 -16.36 -3.50 -10.43
C ASP A 46 -17.22 -4.16 -9.34
N LEU A 47 -16.67 -4.30 -8.12
CA LEU A 47 -17.38 -4.89 -6.98
C LEU A 47 -18.61 -4.08 -6.55
N VAL A 48 -18.55 -2.76 -6.66
CA VAL A 48 -19.66 -1.86 -6.29
C VAL A 48 -20.65 -1.66 -7.47
N GLY A 49 -20.22 -1.94 -8.69
CA GLY A 49 -21.02 -1.70 -9.91
C GLY A 49 -21.23 -0.22 -10.21
N LYS A 50 -20.32 0.67 -9.81
CA LYS A 50 -20.43 2.13 -9.99
C LYS A 50 -19.15 2.73 -10.58
N HIS A 51 -19.30 3.72 -11.46
CA HIS A 51 -18.17 4.46 -12.03
C HIS A 51 -17.50 5.41 -11.03
N ALA A 52 -18.26 5.99 -10.11
CA ALA A 52 -17.76 6.84 -9.03
C ALA A 52 -17.96 6.12 -7.70
N VAL A 53 -16.88 5.98 -6.94
CA VAL A 53 -16.89 5.28 -5.64
C VAL A 53 -16.28 6.19 -4.58
N THR A 54 -16.95 6.24 -3.44
CA THR A 54 -16.37 6.77 -2.19
C THR A 54 -15.98 5.59 -1.31
N GLU A 55 -14.73 5.55 -0.89
CA GLU A 55 -14.18 4.47 -0.10
C GLU A 55 -13.38 4.97 1.10
N MET A 56 -13.27 4.15 2.12
CA MET A 56 -12.33 4.34 3.22
C MET A 56 -11.29 3.23 3.19
N ALA A 57 -10.03 3.59 2.97
CA ALA A 57 -8.90 2.68 2.98
C ALA A 57 -8.18 2.73 4.33
N PHE A 58 -8.14 1.62 5.06
CA PHE A 58 -7.29 1.48 6.23
C PHE A 58 -5.88 1.08 5.80
N VAL A 59 -4.89 1.91 6.11
CA VAL A 59 -3.51 1.76 5.63
C VAL A 59 -2.56 1.62 6.80
N GLY A 60 -1.75 0.57 6.80
CA GLY A 60 -0.74 0.30 7.82
C GLY A 60 0.51 1.18 7.67
N VAL A 61 0.33 2.50 7.58
CA VAL A 61 1.42 3.47 7.54
C VAL A 61 1.79 3.87 8.94
N ARG A 62 3.11 3.94 9.21
CA ARG A 62 3.65 4.47 10.46
C ARG A 62 4.53 5.68 10.19
N GLY A 63 4.52 6.63 11.12
CA GLY A 63 5.33 7.84 11.04
C GLY A 63 6.84 7.59 11.14
N ASP A 64 7.25 6.55 11.89
CA ASP A 64 8.65 6.17 12.09
C ASP A 64 9.36 5.63 10.83
N GLU A 65 8.60 5.26 9.80
CA GLU A 65 9.18 4.68 8.58
C GLU A 65 9.91 5.68 7.69
N SER A 66 9.59 6.97 7.77
CA SER A 66 10.30 8.04 7.05
C SER A 66 9.80 9.43 7.45
N LEU A 67 10.64 10.47 7.31
CA LEU A 67 10.26 11.88 7.51
C LEU A 67 9.00 12.28 6.73
N ARG A 68 8.83 11.76 5.51
CA ARG A 68 7.62 12.03 4.74
C ARG A 68 6.36 11.48 5.41
N ARG A 69 6.45 10.29 6.04
CA ARG A 69 5.31 9.64 6.68
C ARG A 69 5.01 10.21 8.06
N SER A 70 6.00 10.77 8.75
CA SER A 70 5.78 11.44 10.04
C SER A 70 4.89 12.67 9.92
N GLY A 71 4.81 13.28 8.74
CA GLY A 71 3.90 14.40 8.44
C GLY A 71 2.52 13.99 7.90
N TYR A 72 2.14 12.72 7.97
CA TYR A 72 0.80 12.28 7.55
C TYR A 72 -0.22 12.51 8.65
N ASP A 73 -1.48 12.72 8.25
CA ASP A 73 -2.62 12.76 9.16
C ASP A 73 -3.20 11.36 9.39
N TYR A 74 -3.90 11.19 10.51
CA TYR A 74 -4.65 9.95 10.78
C TYR A 74 -5.73 9.68 9.75
N VAL A 75 -6.35 10.73 9.23
CA VAL A 75 -7.34 10.66 8.15
C VAL A 75 -7.02 11.72 7.10
N SER A 76 -6.96 11.32 5.84
CA SER A 76 -6.76 12.23 4.70
C SER A 76 -7.73 11.89 3.58
N TYR A 77 -8.04 12.89 2.73
CA TYR A 77 -8.93 12.71 1.57
C TYR A 77 -8.21 13.02 0.27
N GLY A 78 -8.48 12.21 -0.77
CA GLY A 78 -8.03 12.49 -2.12
C GLY A 78 -6.54 12.30 -2.40
N THR A 79 -5.74 11.83 -1.44
CA THR A 79 -4.28 11.70 -1.59
C THR A 79 -3.87 10.65 -2.62
N LYS A 80 -4.68 9.62 -2.84
CA LYS A 80 -4.42 8.56 -3.83
C LYS A 80 -5.29 8.74 -5.08
N HIS A 81 -6.57 8.94 -4.89
CA HIS A 81 -7.52 9.29 -5.94
C HIS A 81 -8.73 10.01 -5.33
N LYS A 82 -9.46 10.74 -6.17
CA LYS A 82 -10.71 11.40 -5.77
C LYS A 82 -11.72 10.35 -5.28
N GLY A 83 -12.30 10.60 -4.10
CA GLY A 83 -13.27 9.70 -3.46
C GLY A 83 -12.68 8.76 -2.42
N GLN A 84 -11.35 8.68 -2.25
CA GLN A 84 -10.72 7.88 -1.22
C GLN A 84 -10.44 8.69 0.05
N TYR A 85 -10.94 8.19 1.17
CA TYR A 85 -10.46 8.53 2.51
C TYR A 85 -9.39 7.51 2.91
N SER A 86 -8.22 7.99 3.31
CA SER A 86 -7.17 7.13 3.87
C SER A 86 -7.14 7.28 5.38
N CYS A 87 -7.29 6.18 6.10
CA CYS A 87 -7.20 6.12 7.54
C CYS A 87 -5.93 5.36 7.94
N ASN A 88 -5.09 5.99 8.77
CA ASN A 88 -3.79 5.48 9.21
C ASN A 88 -3.83 5.15 10.72
N PRO A 89 -4.49 4.07 11.16
CA PRO A 89 -4.76 3.82 12.58
C PRO A 89 -3.51 3.57 13.43
N ILE A 90 -2.43 3.13 12.81
CA ILE A 90 -1.15 2.84 13.51
C ILE A 90 -0.08 3.89 13.20
N LEU A 91 -0.48 5.11 12.81
CA LEU A 91 0.45 6.17 12.40
C LEU A 91 1.47 6.52 13.49
N ALA A 92 1.05 6.56 14.75
CA ALA A 92 1.91 6.86 15.90
C ALA A 92 2.71 5.65 16.42
N TRP A 93 2.45 4.44 15.90
CA TRP A 93 3.15 3.24 16.35
C TRP A 93 4.57 3.20 15.82
N ASN A 94 5.49 2.71 16.65
CA ASN A 94 6.84 2.36 16.23
C ASN A 94 6.94 0.87 15.84
N SER A 95 8.09 0.48 15.31
CA SER A 95 8.32 -0.91 14.87
C SER A 95 8.18 -1.91 16.00
N ALA A 96 8.66 -1.59 17.21
CA ALA A 96 8.59 -2.50 18.35
C ALA A 96 7.14 -2.77 18.77
N GLU A 97 6.29 -1.75 18.79
CA GLU A 97 4.86 -1.89 19.12
C GLU A 97 4.15 -2.79 18.12
N VAL A 98 4.45 -2.64 16.82
CA VAL A 98 3.87 -3.51 15.79
C VAL A 98 4.29 -4.97 15.99
N TYR A 99 5.57 -5.25 16.23
CA TYR A 99 6.05 -6.61 16.48
C TYR A 99 5.45 -7.20 17.76
N LEU A 100 5.40 -6.44 18.84
CA LEU A 100 4.75 -6.88 20.08
C LEU A 100 3.28 -7.24 19.86
N TYR A 101 2.56 -6.40 19.12
CA TYR A 101 1.16 -6.67 18.79
C TYR A 101 0.99 -7.95 17.97
N ILE A 102 1.83 -8.14 16.94
CA ILE A 102 1.81 -9.34 16.09
C ILE A 102 2.04 -10.59 16.92
N TYR A 103 3.08 -10.61 17.78
CA TYR A 103 3.41 -11.75 18.62
C TYR A 103 2.37 -12.00 19.71
N ALA A 104 1.90 -10.96 20.39
CA ALA A 104 0.88 -11.09 21.42
C ALA A 104 -0.45 -11.67 20.91
N ASN A 105 -0.79 -11.41 19.64
CA ASN A 105 -2.01 -11.90 19.02
C ASN A 105 -1.80 -13.12 18.10
N GLY A 106 -0.61 -13.71 18.06
CA GLY A 106 -0.31 -14.87 17.22
C GLY A 106 -0.50 -14.63 15.72
N LEU A 107 -0.32 -13.38 15.26
CA LEU A 107 -0.55 -13.02 13.87
C LEU A 107 0.62 -13.44 12.99
N HIS A 108 0.31 -13.67 11.71
CA HIS A 108 1.33 -14.02 10.72
C HIS A 108 2.27 -12.85 10.43
N LEU A 109 3.57 -13.05 10.63
CA LEU A 109 4.59 -12.11 10.21
C LEU A 109 5.03 -12.44 8.78
N ASN A 110 5.06 -11.43 7.91
CA ASN A 110 5.55 -11.59 6.54
C ASN A 110 7.00 -12.09 6.52
N ASP A 111 7.29 -13.07 5.66
CA ASP A 111 8.60 -13.73 5.60
C ASP A 111 9.75 -12.80 5.23
N ALA A 112 9.48 -11.68 4.55
CA ALA A 112 10.49 -10.66 4.28
C ALA A 112 11.11 -10.12 5.58
N TYR A 113 10.30 -9.89 6.61
CA TYR A 113 10.77 -9.43 7.92
C TYR A 113 11.53 -10.52 8.66
N LYS A 114 11.11 -11.79 8.57
CA LYS A 114 11.84 -12.93 9.15
C LYS A 114 13.24 -13.09 8.55
N ARG A 115 13.44 -12.62 7.31
CA ARG A 115 14.73 -12.63 6.61
C ARG A 115 15.57 -11.38 6.83
N GLY A 116 15.18 -10.52 7.77
CA GLY A 116 15.93 -9.33 8.15
C GLY A 116 15.60 -8.06 7.34
N ASN A 117 14.59 -8.09 6.48
CA ASN A 117 14.16 -6.87 5.79
C ASN A 117 13.49 -5.91 6.78
N THR A 118 13.87 -4.65 6.73
CA THR A 118 13.25 -3.58 7.53
C THR A 118 11.90 -3.13 6.96
N ARG A 119 11.66 -3.41 5.67
CA ARG A 119 10.42 -3.04 4.96
C ARG A 119 10.06 -4.10 3.94
N ALA A 120 8.78 -4.50 3.94
CA ALA A 120 8.23 -5.28 2.85
C ALA A 120 7.82 -4.35 1.69
N GLY A 121 8.29 -4.64 0.49
CA GLY A 121 8.03 -3.82 -0.69
C GLY A 121 8.19 -4.61 -1.99
N CYS A 122 8.15 -3.90 -3.12
CA CYS A 122 8.44 -4.52 -4.41
C CYS A 122 9.93 -4.83 -4.51
N LEU A 123 10.30 -5.99 -5.06
CA LEU A 123 11.68 -6.47 -5.18
C LEU A 123 12.63 -5.43 -5.84
N VAL A 124 12.12 -4.68 -6.79
CA VAL A 124 12.87 -3.70 -7.58
C VAL A 124 12.42 -2.26 -7.32
N CYS A 125 11.90 -1.99 -6.13
CA CYS A 125 11.43 -0.65 -5.78
C CYS A 125 12.63 0.30 -5.58
N PRO A 126 12.70 1.44 -6.30
CA PRO A 126 13.80 2.41 -6.12
C PRO A 126 13.77 3.12 -4.74
N MET A 127 12.72 2.85 -3.94
CA MET A 127 12.55 3.38 -2.58
C MET A 127 12.78 2.32 -1.49
N SER A 128 13.10 1.07 -1.86
CA SER A 128 13.53 0.06 -0.91
C SER A 128 15.04 0.22 -0.72
N THR A 129 15.42 0.84 0.36
CA THR A 129 16.79 0.82 0.91
C THR A 129 16.83 -0.15 2.06
#